data_71a3fba08438d74625bbdb09ad42b72a
#
_entry.id   71a3fba08438d74625bbdb09ad42b72a
#
_cell.length_a   1.000
_cell.length_b   1.000
_cell.length_c   1.000
_cell.angle_alpha   90.00
_cell.angle_beta   90.00
_cell.angle_gamma   90.00
#
_symmetry.space_group_name_H-M   'P 1'
#
loop_
_entity.id
_entity.type
_entity.pdbx_description
1 polymer ?
#
loop_
_entity_poly.entity_id
_entity_poly.type
_entity_poly.pdbx_seq_one_letter_code
_entity_poly.pdbx_strand_id
1 'polypeptide(L)'
;MLNINKDHNRKLMEICRTLHDYAEYTSRVREYAAKMPLDEAVERAITECISEGILADFLRKNRAEAKKVSIYEYDEERHMRQTREEGVEEGYANGLPQGIEQTAVNLIKTRLLTDEQIKEVTGLSQSQIDTLRKNENTQ
;
A
#
# COMPACT_ATOMS: atom_id res chain seq x y z
N MET A 1 -9.66 12.37 -7.42
CA MET A 1 -8.23 12.66 -7.64
C MET A 1 -7.82 12.10 -8.99
N LEU A 2 -7.20 12.90 -9.84
CA LEU A 2 -6.78 12.47 -11.18
C LEU A 2 -5.52 11.60 -11.07
N ASN A 3 -5.56 10.38 -11.56
CA ASN A 3 -4.38 9.52 -11.59
C ASN A 3 -3.62 9.75 -12.91
N ILE A 4 -2.46 10.41 -12.83
CA ILE A 4 -1.60 10.74 -13.97
C ILE A 4 -0.45 9.73 -14.18
N ASN A 5 -0.46 8.60 -13.47
CA ASN A 5 0.53 7.56 -13.68
C ASN A 5 0.43 6.96 -15.09
N LYS A 6 1.54 6.43 -15.58
CA LYS A 6 1.62 5.74 -16.86
C LYS A 6 0.50 4.68 -16.97
N ASP A 7 -0.13 4.60 -18.12
CA ASP A 7 -1.25 3.71 -18.44
C ASP A 7 -2.62 4.05 -17.82
N HIS A 8 -2.71 5.13 -17.04
CA HIS A 8 -3.98 5.67 -16.57
C HIS A 8 -4.40 6.90 -17.40
N ASN A 9 -5.72 7.06 -17.57
CA ASN A 9 -6.29 8.22 -18.30
C ASN A 9 -5.70 8.44 -19.70
N ARG A 10 -5.55 7.37 -20.50
CA ARG A 10 -4.93 7.41 -21.82
C ARG A 10 -5.39 8.56 -22.71
N LYS A 11 -6.70 8.80 -22.81
CA LYS A 11 -7.25 9.90 -23.62
C LYS A 11 -6.74 11.28 -23.21
N LEU A 12 -6.61 11.52 -21.89
CA LEU A 12 -6.07 12.76 -21.37
C LEU A 12 -4.57 12.88 -21.67
N MET A 13 -3.83 11.79 -21.54
CA MET A 13 -2.40 11.76 -21.85
C MET A 13 -2.10 11.98 -23.33
N GLU A 14 -2.94 11.45 -24.21
CA GLU A 14 -2.82 11.69 -25.67
C GLU A 14 -3.06 13.16 -26.07
N ILE A 15 -3.98 13.83 -25.36
CA ILE A 15 -4.31 15.23 -25.63
C ILE A 15 -3.30 16.19 -25.00
N CYS A 16 -2.78 15.87 -23.83
CA CYS A 16 -1.85 16.71 -23.09
C CYS A 16 -0.44 16.11 -23.05
N ARG A 17 0.40 16.52 -23.99
CA ARG A 17 1.79 16.07 -24.09
C ARG A 17 2.59 16.32 -22.80
N THR A 18 2.39 17.45 -22.15
CA THR A 18 3.09 17.79 -20.91
C THR A 18 2.77 16.82 -19.77
N LEU A 19 1.51 16.38 -19.64
CA LEU A 19 1.13 15.38 -18.66
C LEU A 19 1.71 14.00 -18.99
N HIS A 20 1.73 13.64 -20.28
CA HIS A 20 2.37 12.41 -20.73
C HIS A 20 3.87 12.40 -20.40
N ASP A 21 4.56 13.49 -20.72
CA ASP A 21 5.99 13.64 -20.46
C ASP A 21 6.29 13.64 -18.95
N TYR A 22 5.45 14.25 -18.14
CA TYR A 22 5.57 14.21 -16.68
C TYR A 22 5.37 12.79 -16.13
N ALA A 23 4.37 12.06 -16.62
CA ALA A 23 4.14 10.67 -16.23
C ALA A 23 5.31 9.77 -16.62
N GLU A 24 5.91 9.98 -17.79
CA GLU A 24 7.12 9.25 -18.23
C GLU A 24 8.31 9.54 -17.32
N TYR A 25 8.56 10.81 -16.99
CA TYR A 25 9.62 11.21 -16.09
C TYR A 25 9.47 10.58 -14.69
N THR A 26 8.30 10.70 -14.08
CA THR A 26 8.05 10.11 -12.75
C THR A 26 8.14 8.58 -12.75
N SER A 27 7.72 7.92 -13.82
CA SER A 27 7.87 6.47 -14.00
C SER A 27 9.34 6.05 -14.01
N ARG A 28 10.21 6.80 -14.69
CA ARG A 28 11.66 6.55 -14.71
C ARG A 28 12.31 6.74 -13.35
N VAL A 29 11.93 7.80 -12.64
CA VAL A 29 12.41 8.02 -11.26
C VAL A 29 12.11 6.81 -10.38
N ARG A 30 10.88 6.29 -10.42
CA ARG A 30 10.48 5.10 -9.65
C ARG A 30 11.24 3.85 -10.06
N GLU A 31 11.42 3.62 -11.36
CA GLU A 31 12.15 2.47 -11.86
C GLU A 31 13.62 2.49 -11.41
N TYR A 32 14.28 3.63 -11.49
CA TYR A 32 15.66 3.76 -11.05
C TYR A 32 15.82 3.74 -9.54
N ALA A 33 14.88 4.31 -8.80
CA ALA A 33 14.90 4.29 -7.34
C ALA A 33 14.77 2.87 -6.74
N ALA A 34 14.23 1.93 -7.49
CA ALA A 34 14.21 0.52 -7.09
C ALA A 34 15.61 -0.16 -7.21
N LYS A 35 16.52 0.41 -7.99
CA LYS A 35 17.82 -0.20 -8.34
C LYS A 35 19.03 0.57 -7.81
N MET A 36 18.87 1.84 -7.46
CA MET A 36 19.95 2.73 -7.04
C MET A 36 19.46 3.75 -6.01
N PRO A 37 20.36 4.46 -5.29
CA PRO A 37 19.97 5.52 -4.37
C PRO A 37 19.09 6.58 -5.04
N LEU A 38 18.11 7.11 -4.31
CA LEU A 38 17.09 8.02 -4.84
C LEU A 38 17.71 9.28 -5.49
N ASP A 39 18.75 9.83 -4.89
CA ASP A 39 19.48 11.00 -5.39
C ASP A 39 20.05 10.76 -6.80
N GLU A 40 20.69 9.61 -6.99
CA GLU A 40 21.23 9.19 -8.28
C GLU A 40 20.14 8.83 -9.29
N ALA A 41 19.07 8.19 -8.81
CA ALA A 41 17.92 7.82 -9.62
C ALA A 41 17.24 9.04 -10.25
N VAL A 42 17.04 10.09 -9.47
CA VAL A 42 16.44 11.35 -9.93
C VAL A 42 17.38 12.05 -10.92
N GLU A 43 18.67 12.16 -10.63
CA GLU A 43 19.66 12.75 -11.54
C GLU A 43 19.72 12.03 -12.88
N ARG A 44 19.72 10.72 -12.86
CA ARG A 44 19.73 9.91 -14.07
C ARG A 44 18.45 10.11 -14.89
N ALA A 45 17.29 10.08 -14.26
CA ALA A 45 16.02 10.31 -14.92
C ALA A 45 15.96 11.70 -15.56
N ILE A 46 16.41 12.74 -14.88
CA ILE A 46 16.51 14.11 -15.42
C ILE A 46 17.42 14.15 -16.65
N THR A 47 18.60 13.58 -16.57
CA THR A 47 19.58 13.57 -17.65
C THR A 47 19.05 12.87 -18.89
N GLU A 48 18.45 11.71 -18.73
CA GLU A 48 17.89 10.93 -19.83
C GLU A 48 16.67 11.64 -20.45
N CYS A 49 15.76 12.18 -19.64
CA CYS A 49 14.61 12.92 -20.12
C CYS A 49 15.03 14.18 -20.92
N ILE A 50 16.03 14.90 -20.47
CA ILE A 50 16.59 16.03 -21.22
C ILE A 50 17.13 15.59 -22.59
N SER A 51 17.86 14.48 -22.63
CA SER A 51 18.45 13.97 -23.88
C SER A 51 17.39 13.49 -24.89
N GLU A 52 16.27 12.99 -24.41
CA GLU A 52 15.16 12.50 -25.22
C GLU A 52 14.10 13.56 -25.54
N GLY A 53 14.24 14.78 -25.06
CA GLY A 53 13.30 15.88 -25.26
C GLY A 53 12.04 15.81 -24.41
N ILE A 54 12.04 14.98 -23.35
CA ILE A 54 10.94 14.84 -22.39
C ILE A 54 11.07 15.92 -21.31
N LEU A 55 10.19 16.91 -21.32
CA LEU A 55 10.27 18.10 -20.45
C LEU A 55 11.65 18.79 -20.47
N ALA A 56 12.38 18.69 -21.57
CA ALA A 56 13.79 19.09 -21.65
C ALA A 56 14.04 20.52 -21.23
N ASP A 57 13.26 21.49 -21.74
CA ASP A 57 13.43 22.92 -21.42
C ASP A 57 13.12 23.20 -19.95
N PHE A 58 12.07 22.59 -19.42
CA PHE A 58 11.71 22.72 -18.01
C PHE A 58 12.79 22.12 -17.09
N LEU A 59 13.25 20.94 -17.37
CA LEU A 59 14.25 20.24 -16.56
C LEU A 59 15.63 20.93 -16.62
N ARG A 60 16.02 21.49 -17.77
CA ARG A 60 17.26 22.29 -17.88
C ARG A 60 17.22 23.55 -17.03
N LYS A 61 16.11 24.28 -17.08
CA LYS A 61 15.95 25.55 -16.34
C LYS A 61 15.79 25.34 -14.84
N ASN A 62 15.15 24.26 -14.44
CA ASN A 62 14.73 24.02 -13.06
C ASN A 62 15.32 22.72 -12.48
N ARG A 63 16.51 22.30 -12.94
CA ARG A 63 17.11 21.02 -12.58
C ARG A 63 17.21 20.78 -11.07
N ALA A 64 17.76 21.73 -10.33
CA ALA A 64 17.94 21.62 -8.88
C ALA A 64 16.59 21.55 -8.14
N GLU A 65 15.62 22.34 -8.55
CA GLU A 65 14.30 22.38 -7.95
C GLU A 65 13.48 21.15 -8.32
N ALA A 66 13.53 20.72 -9.57
CA ALA A 66 12.90 19.48 -10.03
C ALA A 66 13.44 18.25 -9.29
N LYS A 67 14.73 18.18 -9.06
CA LYS A 67 15.37 17.15 -8.25
C LYS A 67 14.84 17.14 -6.82
N LYS A 68 14.80 18.29 -6.17
CA LYS A 68 14.32 18.43 -4.78
C LYS A 68 12.86 18.02 -4.64
N VAL A 69 12.00 18.47 -5.55
CA VAL A 69 10.58 18.12 -5.55
C VAL A 69 10.37 16.64 -5.80
N SER A 70 11.09 16.05 -6.76
CA SER A 70 10.97 14.62 -7.08
C SER A 70 11.40 13.72 -5.92
N ILE A 71 12.44 14.08 -5.20
CA ILE A 71 12.89 13.38 -4.01
C ILE A 71 11.81 13.43 -2.92
N TYR A 72 11.26 14.62 -2.68
CA TYR A 72 10.21 14.81 -1.68
C TYR A 72 8.95 14.01 -2.01
N GLU A 73 8.45 14.09 -3.24
CA GLU A 73 7.26 13.34 -3.69
C GLU A 73 7.45 11.83 -3.58
N TYR A 74 8.62 11.32 -3.95
CA TYR A 74 8.91 9.89 -3.85
C TYR A 74 8.97 9.41 -2.40
N ASP A 75 9.60 10.18 -1.51
CA ASP A 75 9.67 9.84 -0.09
C ASP A 75 8.29 9.89 0.57
N GLU A 76 7.45 10.86 0.21
CA GLU A 76 6.08 10.95 0.68
C GLU A 76 5.24 9.74 0.23
N GLU A 77 5.31 9.37 -1.06
CA GLU A 77 4.63 8.18 -1.58
C GLU A 77 5.09 6.89 -0.88
N ARG A 78 6.39 6.77 -0.62
CA ARG A 78 6.96 5.62 0.09
C ARG A 78 6.46 5.55 1.53
N HIS A 79 6.44 6.66 2.22
CA HIS A 79 5.95 6.75 3.60
C HIS A 79 4.46 6.40 3.68
N MET A 80 3.64 6.96 2.80
CA MET A 80 2.20 6.65 2.73
C MET A 80 1.94 5.17 2.45
N ARG A 81 2.72 4.56 1.55
CA ARG A 81 2.61 3.12 1.26
C ARG A 81 2.94 2.28 2.48
N GLN A 82 4.06 2.56 3.14
CA GLN A 82 4.49 1.85 4.35
C GLN A 82 3.44 1.98 5.47
N THR A 83 2.95 3.17 5.74
CA THR A 83 1.90 3.41 6.75
C THR A 83 0.62 2.62 6.42
N ARG A 84 0.26 2.54 5.14
CA ARG A 84 -0.91 1.77 4.71
C ARG A 84 -0.71 0.27 4.90
N GLU A 85 0.46 -0.26 4.53
CA GLU A 85 0.81 -1.67 4.70
C GLU A 85 0.81 -2.06 6.18
N GLU A 86 1.44 -1.24 7.04
CA GLU A 86 1.43 -1.43 8.49
C GLU A 86 0.01 -1.40 9.06
N GLY A 87 -0.83 -0.46 8.64
CA GLY A 87 -2.22 -0.37 9.07
C GLY A 87 -3.08 -1.55 8.63
N VAL A 88 -2.87 -2.08 7.43
CA VAL A 88 -3.55 -3.29 6.94
C VAL A 88 -3.11 -4.52 7.73
N GLU A 89 -1.81 -4.67 7.97
CA GLU A 89 -1.26 -5.78 8.74
C GLU A 89 -1.75 -5.76 10.19
N GLU A 90 -1.72 -4.61 10.83
CA GLU A 90 -2.23 -4.43 12.19
C GLU A 90 -3.73 -4.72 12.28
N GLY A 91 -4.52 -4.19 11.33
CA GLY A 91 -5.95 -4.45 11.26
C GLY A 91 -6.28 -5.94 11.07
N TYR A 92 -5.53 -6.61 10.24
CA TYR A 92 -5.68 -8.06 10.02
C TYR A 92 -5.28 -8.88 11.26
N ALA A 93 -4.14 -8.55 11.88
CA ALA A 93 -3.65 -9.20 13.09
C ALA A 93 -4.61 -9.05 14.27
N ASN A 94 -5.29 -7.91 14.39
CA ASN A 94 -6.26 -7.65 15.46
C ASN A 94 -7.66 -8.18 15.14
N GLY A 95 -8.11 -8.04 13.90
CA GLY A 95 -9.47 -8.39 13.48
C GLY A 95 -9.71 -9.89 13.35
N LEU A 96 -8.73 -10.65 12.85
CA LEU A 96 -8.87 -12.09 12.63
C LEU A 96 -9.11 -12.88 13.94
N PRO A 97 -8.31 -12.69 15.00
CA PRO A 97 -8.58 -13.37 16.28
C PRO A 97 -9.94 -13.02 16.87
N GLN A 98 -10.34 -11.76 16.80
CA GLN A 98 -11.66 -11.33 17.29
C GLN A 98 -12.80 -11.97 16.50
N GLY A 99 -12.67 -12.10 15.18
CA GLY A 99 -13.65 -12.77 14.32
C GLY A 99 -13.77 -14.26 14.66
N ILE A 100 -12.66 -14.95 14.91
CA ILE A 100 -12.63 -16.35 15.32
C ILE A 100 -13.30 -16.54 16.68
N GLU A 101 -12.98 -15.71 17.66
CA GLU A 101 -13.61 -15.74 18.99
C GLU A 101 -15.12 -15.50 18.91
N GLN A 102 -15.55 -14.49 18.14
CA GLN A 102 -16.98 -14.22 17.97
C GLN A 102 -17.71 -15.39 17.31
N THR A 103 -17.10 -16.04 16.34
CA THR A 103 -17.63 -17.24 15.70
C THR A 103 -17.74 -18.37 16.70
N ALA A 104 -16.72 -18.60 17.51
CA ALA A 104 -16.73 -19.62 18.56
C ALA A 104 -17.85 -19.37 19.60
N VAL A 105 -18.01 -18.13 20.03
CA VAL A 105 -19.11 -17.75 20.96
C VAL A 105 -20.48 -18.06 20.34
N ASN A 106 -20.68 -17.73 19.08
CA ASN A 106 -21.94 -18.04 18.38
C ASN A 106 -22.18 -19.54 18.29
N LEU A 107 -21.14 -20.34 18.00
CA LEU A 107 -21.25 -21.81 17.96
C LEU A 107 -21.54 -22.41 19.34
N ILE A 108 -20.94 -21.88 20.40
CA ILE A 108 -21.23 -22.27 21.78
C ILE A 108 -22.68 -22.00 22.13
N LYS A 109 -23.21 -20.84 21.76
CA LYS A 109 -24.61 -20.46 22.00
C LYS A 109 -25.62 -21.37 21.32
N THR A 110 -25.32 -21.90 20.15
CA THR A 110 -26.21 -22.83 19.42
C THR A 110 -26.38 -24.14 20.13
N ARG A 111 -25.42 -24.59 20.96
CA ARG A 111 -25.34 -25.88 21.62
C ARG A 111 -25.49 -27.12 20.71
N LEU A 112 -25.23 -26.91 19.41
CA LEU A 112 -25.33 -27.96 18.39
C LEU A 112 -24.02 -28.72 18.19
N LEU A 113 -22.87 -28.12 18.54
CA LEU A 113 -21.55 -28.69 18.34
C LEU A 113 -20.87 -29.03 19.65
N THR A 114 -20.08 -30.09 19.62
CA THR A 114 -19.18 -30.44 20.71
C THR A 114 -17.96 -29.54 20.76
N ASP A 115 -17.26 -29.47 21.89
CA ASP A 115 -16.04 -28.67 22.02
C ASP A 115 -14.96 -29.11 21.01
N GLU A 116 -14.87 -30.40 20.71
CA GLU A 116 -13.94 -30.92 19.72
C GLU A 116 -14.24 -30.41 18.30
N GLN A 117 -15.53 -30.39 17.95
CA GLN A 117 -15.97 -29.81 16.65
C GLN A 117 -15.70 -28.32 16.58
N ILE A 118 -15.92 -27.56 17.65
CA ILE A 118 -15.63 -26.14 17.72
C ILE A 118 -14.13 -25.88 17.59
N LYS A 119 -13.28 -26.70 18.26
CA LYS A 119 -11.82 -26.63 18.10
C LYS A 119 -11.37 -26.88 16.66
N GLU A 120 -11.94 -27.86 16.01
CA GLU A 120 -11.62 -28.22 14.63
C GLU A 120 -11.96 -27.09 13.66
N VAL A 121 -13.14 -26.46 13.81
CA VAL A 121 -13.63 -25.37 12.93
C VAL A 121 -12.92 -24.05 13.18
N THR A 122 -12.63 -23.72 14.44
CA THR A 122 -12.08 -22.40 14.83
C THR A 122 -10.57 -22.38 15.01
N GLY A 123 -9.95 -23.54 15.24
CA GLY A 123 -8.53 -23.65 15.61
C GLY A 123 -8.21 -23.22 17.05
N LEU A 124 -9.21 -22.92 17.87
CA LEU A 124 -9.01 -22.54 19.26
C LEU A 124 -8.65 -23.73 20.14
N SER A 125 -7.89 -23.50 21.22
CA SER A 125 -7.57 -24.50 22.23
C SER A 125 -8.75 -24.74 23.18
N GLN A 126 -8.71 -25.85 23.91
CA GLN A 126 -9.72 -26.14 24.93
C GLN A 126 -9.81 -25.08 26.02
N SER A 127 -8.66 -24.52 26.44
CA SER A 127 -8.64 -23.47 27.45
C SER A 127 -9.28 -22.17 26.96
N GLN A 128 -9.13 -21.84 25.69
CA GLN A 128 -9.78 -20.67 25.07
C GLN A 128 -11.30 -20.87 25.00
N ILE A 129 -11.77 -22.05 24.63
CA ILE A 129 -13.20 -22.37 24.60
C ILE A 129 -13.79 -22.33 26.01
N ASP A 130 -13.12 -22.89 27.01
CA ASP A 130 -13.54 -22.83 28.40
C ASP A 130 -13.65 -21.41 28.93
N THR A 131 -12.72 -20.54 28.56
CA THR A 131 -12.75 -19.11 28.90
C THR A 131 -13.94 -18.40 28.26
N LEU A 132 -14.23 -18.66 26.99
CA LEU A 132 -15.38 -18.11 26.29
C LEU A 132 -16.71 -18.56 26.91
N ARG A 133 -16.82 -19.82 27.33
CA ARG A 133 -17.99 -20.31 28.03
C ARG A 133 -18.21 -19.67 29.39
N LYS A 134 -17.15 -19.44 30.14
CA LYS A 134 -17.24 -18.73 31.43
C LYS A 134 -17.74 -17.31 31.26
N ASN A 135 -17.24 -16.61 30.24
CA ASN A 135 -17.66 -15.25 29.92
C ASN A 135 -19.14 -15.18 29.51
N GLU A 136 -19.63 -16.17 28.75
CA GLU A 136 -21.04 -16.29 28.38
C GLU A 136 -21.95 -16.53 29.59
N ASN A 137 -21.54 -17.35 30.52
CA ASN A 137 -22.34 -17.66 31.72
C ASN A 137 -22.36 -16.53 32.76
N THR A 138 -21.46 -15.54 32.60
CA THR A 138 -21.36 -14.36 33.51
C THR A 138 -22.23 -13.19 33.03
N GLN A 139 -22.71 -13.25 31.80
CA GLN A 139 -23.70 -12.32 31.25
C GLN A 139 -25.10 -12.91 31.33
#